data_38564349e87fe721e9cf2a47e90bef25
#
_entry.id   38564349e87fe721e9cf2a47e90bef25
#
_cell.length_a   1.000
_cell.length_b   1.000
_cell.length_c   1.000
_cell.angle_alpha   90.00
_cell.angle_beta   90.00
_cell.angle_gamma   90.00
#
_symmetry.space_group_name_H-M   'P 1'
#
loop_
_entity.id
_entity.type
_entity.pdbx_description
1 polymer ?
#
loop_
_entity_poly.entity_id
_entity_poly.type
_entity_poly.pdbx_seq_one_letter_code
_entity_poly.pdbx_strand_id
1 'polypeptide(L)'
;MRRIAFWSPKGGVGKTTLALNFAAAAYYAGYKVLVCDLDPQQSAVSVFSEKNLPFPVIANRPQVVPYVDFLICDYAPSLENLPIEETIVQPMRASVLDLNAIARATRLIRDKRVIKCVNGVDTRRHEERVMAMKLYSEGAHLIKDRSIYVKSLTRGETVFQQKAYGSREAQNEINRLLERVIKPSNVSQAS
;
A
#
# COMPACT_ATOMS: atom_id res chain seq x y z
N MET A 1 14.11 -11.60 -4.47
CA MET A 1 13.53 -10.25 -4.58
C MET A 1 12.03 -10.35 -4.80
N ARG A 2 11.22 -9.67 -3.98
CA ARG A 2 9.77 -9.53 -4.15
C ARG A 2 9.45 -8.21 -4.83
N ARG A 3 8.59 -8.25 -5.84
CA ARG A 3 8.11 -7.06 -6.55
C ARG A 3 6.65 -6.82 -6.19
N ILE A 4 6.37 -5.65 -5.63
CA ILE A 4 5.05 -5.31 -5.08
C ILE A 4 4.57 -4.00 -5.71
N ALA A 5 3.37 -4.03 -6.30
CA ALA A 5 2.72 -2.82 -6.76
C ALA A 5 1.71 -2.30 -5.72
N PHE A 6 1.72 -1.02 -5.47
CA PHE A 6 0.61 -0.29 -4.84
C PHE A 6 -0.18 0.38 -5.95
N TRP A 7 -1.32 -0.19 -6.30
CA TRP A 7 -2.10 0.24 -7.44
C TRP A 7 -3.60 0.23 -7.17
N SER A 8 -4.26 1.25 -7.66
CA SER A 8 -5.71 1.38 -7.66
C SER A 8 -6.13 2.30 -8.81
N PRO A 9 -7.28 2.04 -9.48
CA PRO A 9 -7.77 2.90 -10.55
C PRO A 9 -8.18 4.28 -10.06
N LYS A 10 -8.36 4.45 -8.73
CA LYS A 10 -8.81 5.71 -8.12
C LYS A 10 -7.66 6.50 -7.50
N GLY A 11 -7.75 7.83 -7.66
CA GLY A 11 -6.93 8.80 -6.94
C GLY A 11 -7.37 8.96 -5.48
N GLY A 12 -6.48 9.41 -4.58
CA GLY A 12 -6.80 9.76 -3.20
C GLY A 12 -7.10 8.58 -2.26
N VAL A 13 -6.91 7.33 -2.69
CA VAL A 13 -7.13 6.15 -1.85
C VAL A 13 -5.95 5.80 -0.94
N GLY A 14 -4.84 6.56 -1.03
CA GLY A 14 -3.67 6.42 -0.16
C GLY A 14 -2.59 5.45 -0.66
N LYS A 15 -2.44 5.26 -1.97
CA LYS A 15 -1.39 4.41 -2.57
C LYS A 15 0.00 4.76 -2.05
N THR A 16 0.44 5.99 -2.28
CA THR A 16 1.75 6.51 -1.85
C THR A 16 1.95 6.38 -0.33
N THR A 17 0.93 6.76 0.45
CA THR A 17 0.98 6.63 1.91
C THR A 17 1.24 5.19 2.35
N LEU A 18 0.53 4.24 1.77
CA LEU A 18 0.69 2.83 2.09
C LEU A 18 2.00 2.26 1.56
N ALA A 19 2.43 2.64 0.34
CA ALA A 19 3.69 2.21 -0.25
C ALA A 19 4.89 2.62 0.62
N LEU A 20 4.97 3.88 1.05
CA LEU A 20 6.05 4.37 1.90
C LEU A 20 6.04 3.75 3.29
N ASN A 21 4.87 3.61 3.92
CA ASN A 21 4.77 2.97 5.23
C ASN A 21 5.04 1.46 5.17
N PHE A 22 4.63 0.77 4.11
CA PHE A 22 4.98 -0.63 3.85
C PHE A 22 6.50 -0.80 3.66
N ALA A 23 7.12 0.09 2.88
CA ALA A 23 8.56 0.13 2.70
C ALA A 23 9.30 0.28 4.05
N ALA A 24 8.80 1.16 4.92
CA ALA A 24 9.34 1.34 6.26
C ALA A 24 9.19 0.06 7.11
N ALA A 25 8.03 -0.59 7.09
CA ALA A 25 7.83 -1.86 7.78
C ALA A 25 8.84 -2.91 7.34
N ALA A 26 9.05 -3.05 6.03
CA ALA A 26 10.02 -3.99 5.47
C ALA A 26 11.47 -3.61 5.88
N TYR A 27 11.82 -2.33 5.81
CA TYR A 27 13.14 -1.83 6.21
C TYR A 27 13.44 -2.11 7.69
N TYR A 28 12.51 -1.77 8.59
CA TYR A 28 12.68 -2.00 10.03
C TYR A 28 12.62 -3.49 10.42
N ALA A 29 12.08 -4.34 9.54
CA ALA A 29 12.16 -5.79 9.64
C ALA A 29 13.50 -6.36 9.11
N GLY A 30 14.44 -5.50 8.67
CA GLY A 30 15.78 -5.89 8.22
C GLY A 30 15.91 -6.18 6.72
N TYR A 31 14.88 -5.92 5.93
CA TYR A 31 14.93 -6.12 4.47
C TYR A 31 15.55 -4.93 3.74
N LYS A 32 16.27 -5.20 2.66
CA LYS A 32 16.73 -4.19 1.70
C LYS A 32 15.57 -3.77 0.81
N VAL A 33 15.25 -2.48 0.78
CA VAL A 33 14.07 -1.94 0.12
C VAL A 33 14.46 -0.87 -0.89
N LEU A 34 13.79 -0.88 -2.04
CA LEU A 34 13.78 0.22 -3.01
C LEU A 34 12.33 0.56 -3.35
N VAL A 35 11.97 1.83 -3.30
CA VAL A 35 10.67 2.34 -3.78
C VAL A 35 10.86 3.02 -5.12
N CYS A 36 10.01 2.66 -6.09
CA CYS A 36 9.93 3.30 -7.40
C CYS A 36 8.61 4.09 -7.46
N ASP A 37 8.69 5.39 -7.59
CA ASP A 37 7.55 6.27 -7.81
C ASP A 37 7.23 6.30 -9.30
N LEU A 38 6.13 5.70 -9.69
CA LEU A 38 5.65 5.61 -11.08
C LEU A 38 4.47 6.55 -11.35
N ASP A 39 4.13 7.41 -10.36
CA ASP A 39 3.13 8.46 -10.55
C ASP A 39 3.83 9.71 -11.13
N PRO A 40 3.34 10.27 -12.23
CA PRO A 40 3.86 11.54 -12.76
C PRO A 40 3.86 12.70 -11.76
N GLN A 41 3.02 12.63 -10.72
CA GLN A 41 3.01 13.62 -9.63
C GLN A 41 4.19 13.48 -8.68
N GLN A 42 4.91 12.37 -8.70
CA GLN A 42 6.11 12.09 -7.91
C GLN A 42 5.95 12.38 -6.41
N SER A 43 4.81 12.03 -5.84
CA SER A 43 4.51 12.29 -4.44
C SER A 43 5.44 11.55 -3.47
N ALA A 44 5.86 10.31 -3.80
CA ALA A 44 6.79 9.55 -2.97
C ALA A 44 8.21 10.14 -3.03
N VAL A 45 8.66 10.58 -4.21
CA VAL A 45 9.94 11.28 -4.40
C VAL A 45 9.95 12.59 -3.62
N SER A 46 8.83 13.35 -3.65
CA SER A 46 8.71 14.59 -2.88
C SER A 46 8.88 14.35 -1.38
N VAL A 47 8.24 13.33 -0.82
CA VAL A 47 8.42 12.94 0.59
C VAL A 47 9.87 12.54 0.87
N PHE A 48 10.52 11.81 -0.03
CA PHE A 48 11.92 11.39 0.12
C PHE A 48 12.89 12.58 0.06
N SER A 49 12.57 13.65 -0.66
CA SER A 49 13.43 14.85 -0.77
C SER A 49 13.67 15.54 0.57
N GLU A 50 12.81 15.35 1.57
CA GLU A 50 12.98 15.79 2.95
C GLU A 50 14.11 15.05 3.71
N LYS A 51 14.69 13.98 3.08
CA LYS A 51 15.84 13.20 3.59
C LYS A 51 15.63 12.48 4.93
N ASN A 52 14.38 12.27 5.32
CA ASN A 52 14.05 11.59 6.58
C ASN A 52 13.68 10.11 6.41
N LEU A 53 13.46 9.65 5.17
CA LEU A 53 13.18 8.23 4.92
C LEU A 53 14.46 7.39 5.00
N PRO A 54 14.44 6.22 5.69
CA PRO A 54 15.64 5.40 5.88
C PRO A 54 15.94 4.46 4.70
N PHE A 55 15.19 4.55 3.61
CA PHE A 55 15.32 3.73 2.40
C PHE A 55 15.25 4.63 1.16
N PRO A 56 15.86 4.22 0.03
CA PRO A 56 15.82 5.01 -1.20
C PRO A 56 14.45 5.00 -1.87
N VAL A 57 14.08 6.16 -2.41
CA VAL A 57 12.95 6.34 -3.31
C VAL A 57 13.47 6.99 -4.59
N ILE A 58 13.14 6.43 -5.73
CA ILE A 58 13.55 6.93 -7.05
C ILE A 58 12.34 7.16 -7.94
N ALA A 59 12.45 8.15 -8.82
CA ALA A 59 11.50 8.32 -9.92
C ALA A 59 11.72 7.21 -10.95
N ASN A 60 10.63 6.61 -11.41
CA ASN A 60 10.61 5.56 -12.42
C ASN A 60 11.31 4.25 -11.99
N ARG A 61 11.30 3.25 -12.88
CA ARG A 61 12.02 2.01 -12.68
C ARG A 61 13.47 2.16 -13.13
N PRO A 62 14.44 1.64 -12.35
CA PRO A 62 15.81 1.61 -12.80
C PRO A 62 15.96 0.58 -13.94
N GLN A 63 16.83 0.87 -14.91
CA GLN A 63 17.17 -0.08 -15.98
C GLN A 63 17.79 -1.36 -15.42
N VAL A 64 18.63 -1.22 -14.40
CA VAL A 64 19.21 -2.33 -13.64
C VAL A 64 18.72 -2.25 -12.21
N VAL A 65 17.95 -3.24 -11.78
CA VAL A 65 17.45 -3.30 -10.40
C VAL A 65 18.60 -3.70 -9.47
N PRO A 66 18.93 -2.90 -8.45
CA PRO A 66 19.96 -3.24 -7.47
C PRO A 66 19.56 -4.47 -6.66
N TYR A 67 20.51 -5.05 -5.94
CA TYR A 67 20.24 -6.16 -5.03
C TYR A 67 19.40 -5.68 -3.83
N VAL A 68 18.11 -5.95 -3.90
CA VAL A 68 17.12 -5.64 -2.85
C VAL A 68 16.22 -6.85 -2.59
N ASP A 69 15.66 -6.92 -1.39
CA ASP A 69 14.68 -7.94 -1.02
C ASP A 69 13.27 -7.56 -1.51
N PHE A 70 12.96 -6.25 -1.45
CA PHE A 70 11.69 -5.67 -1.91
C PHE A 70 11.90 -4.54 -2.90
N LEU A 71 11.29 -4.67 -4.07
CA LEU A 71 11.05 -3.59 -5.02
C LEU A 71 9.57 -3.20 -4.91
N ILE A 72 9.30 -1.98 -4.46
CA ILE A 72 7.96 -1.46 -4.22
C ILE A 72 7.67 -0.39 -5.25
N CYS A 73 6.60 -0.56 -6.02
CA CYS A 73 6.20 0.35 -7.09
C CYS A 73 4.90 1.08 -6.70
N ASP A 74 4.97 2.39 -6.56
CA ASP A 74 3.82 3.28 -6.34
C ASP A 74 3.29 3.77 -7.70
N TYR A 75 2.10 3.34 -8.07
CA TYR A 75 1.52 3.60 -9.38
C TYR A 75 0.57 4.79 -9.38
N ALA A 76 0.52 5.50 -10.49
CA ALA A 76 -0.55 6.46 -10.77
C ALA A 76 -1.94 5.79 -10.76
N PRO A 77 -3.00 6.55 -10.48
CA PRO A 77 -4.37 6.06 -10.64
C PRO A 77 -4.71 5.96 -12.14
N SER A 78 -4.67 4.76 -12.69
CA SER A 78 -4.93 4.52 -14.12
C SER A 78 -5.44 3.10 -14.35
N LEU A 79 -6.25 2.93 -15.40
CA LEU A 79 -6.62 1.62 -15.97
C LEU A 79 -5.82 1.29 -17.22
N GLU A 80 -5.06 2.25 -17.76
CA GLU A 80 -4.24 2.07 -18.96
C GLU A 80 -2.87 1.49 -18.62
N ASN A 81 -2.28 1.92 -17.50
CA ASN A 81 -0.97 1.46 -17.02
C ASN A 81 -1.15 0.46 -15.90
N LEU A 82 -1.40 -0.79 -16.27
CA LEU A 82 -1.57 -1.87 -15.30
C LEU A 82 -0.24 -2.32 -14.69
N PRO A 83 -0.23 -2.73 -13.42
CA PRO A 83 0.97 -3.27 -12.77
C PRO A 83 1.48 -4.53 -13.47
N ILE A 84 2.80 -4.60 -13.64
CA ILE A 84 3.48 -5.80 -14.16
C ILE A 84 3.90 -6.75 -13.04
N GLU A 85 3.87 -6.31 -11.80
CA GLU A 85 4.23 -7.08 -10.60
C GLU A 85 3.24 -8.23 -10.37
N GLU A 86 3.76 -9.33 -9.80
CA GLU A 86 2.94 -10.50 -9.47
C GLU A 86 2.03 -10.26 -8.26
N THR A 87 2.48 -9.42 -7.32
CA THR A 87 1.71 -9.08 -6.11
C THR A 87 1.29 -7.62 -6.15
N ILE A 88 0.00 -7.39 -6.01
CA ILE A 88 -0.60 -6.05 -6.01
C ILE A 88 -1.30 -5.83 -4.68
N VAL A 89 -0.89 -4.82 -3.94
CA VAL A 89 -1.69 -4.22 -2.88
C VAL A 89 -2.62 -3.22 -3.53
N GLN A 90 -3.93 -3.44 -3.39
CA GLN A 90 -4.96 -2.63 -4.03
C GLN A 90 -5.72 -1.80 -2.99
N PRO A 91 -5.31 -0.54 -2.73
CA PRO A 91 -6.01 0.33 -1.81
C PRO A 91 -7.35 0.78 -2.35
N MET A 92 -8.35 0.87 -1.45
CA MET A 92 -9.68 1.40 -1.73
C MET A 92 -10.30 2.01 -0.47
N ARG A 93 -11.34 2.82 -0.63
CA ARG A 93 -12.17 3.29 0.48
C ARG A 93 -13.35 2.34 0.70
N ALA A 94 -13.91 2.34 1.90
CA ALA A 94 -15.13 1.60 2.22
C ALA A 94 -16.36 2.37 1.67
N SER A 95 -16.49 2.42 0.36
CA SER A 95 -17.61 3.07 -0.32
C SER A 95 -18.11 2.24 -1.51
N VAL A 96 -19.40 2.34 -1.83
CA VAL A 96 -20.01 1.62 -2.97
C VAL A 96 -19.35 2.01 -4.29
N LEU A 97 -19.03 3.29 -4.47
CA LEU A 97 -18.37 3.77 -5.70
C LEU A 97 -16.97 3.18 -5.88
N ASP A 98 -16.22 3.04 -4.79
CA ASP A 98 -14.89 2.42 -4.84
C ASP A 98 -15.01 0.94 -5.14
N LEU A 99 -15.95 0.22 -4.52
CA LEU A 99 -16.17 -1.20 -4.77
C LEU A 99 -16.45 -1.49 -6.25
N ASN A 100 -17.29 -0.70 -6.89
CA ASN A 100 -17.59 -0.86 -8.32
C ASN A 100 -16.37 -0.62 -9.21
N ALA A 101 -15.59 0.42 -8.91
CA ALA A 101 -14.35 0.71 -9.65
C ALA A 101 -13.31 -0.41 -9.45
N ILE A 102 -13.14 -0.89 -8.22
CA ILE A 102 -12.23 -1.98 -7.88
C ILE A 102 -12.66 -3.30 -8.52
N ALA A 103 -13.95 -3.63 -8.52
CA ALA A 103 -14.44 -4.86 -9.15
C ALA A 103 -14.12 -4.92 -10.65
N ARG A 104 -14.24 -3.79 -11.36
CA ARG A 104 -13.82 -3.68 -12.77
C ARG A 104 -12.32 -3.83 -12.92
N ALA A 105 -11.55 -3.13 -12.10
CA ALA A 105 -10.09 -3.14 -12.15
C ALA A 105 -9.51 -4.52 -11.81
N THR A 106 -10.07 -5.23 -10.83
CA THR A 106 -9.61 -6.57 -10.43
C THR A 106 -9.72 -7.58 -11.56
N ARG A 107 -10.70 -7.43 -12.47
CA ARG A 107 -10.83 -8.31 -13.65
C ARG A 107 -9.63 -8.16 -14.61
N LEU A 108 -9.02 -6.99 -14.68
CA LEU A 108 -7.87 -6.71 -15.55
C LEU A 108 -6.56 -7.30 -15.02
N ILE A 109 -6.51 -7.59 -13.72
CA ILE A 109 -5.33 -8.11 -13.01
C ILE A 109 -5.61 -9.46 -12.35
N ARG A 110 -6.55 -10.24 -12.90
CA ARG A 110 -7.01 -11.54 -12.34
C ARG A 110 -5.92 -12.61 -12.26
N ASP A 111 -4.88 -12.48 -13.08
CA ASP A 111 -3.69 -13.32 -13.11
C ASP A 111 -2.67 -12.98 -12.01
N LYS A 112 -2.90 -11.90 -11.28
CA LYS A 112 -2.03 -11.41 -10.22
C LYS A 112 -2.54 -11.80 -8.83
N ARG A 113 -1.62 -11.84 -7.88
CA ARG A 113 -1.96 -11.94 -6.47
C ARG A 113 -2.42 -10.58 -5.96
N VAL A 114 -3.72 -10.41 -5.74
CA VAL A 114 -4.30 -9.14 -5.28
C VAL A 114 -4.60 -9.19 -3.79
N ILE A 115 -4.02 -8.25 -3.04
CA ILE A 115 -4.33 -8.00 -1.63
C ILE A 115 -5.15 -6.73 -1.53
N LYS A 116 -6.47 -6.87 -1.41
CA LYS A 116 -7.37 -5.73 -1.21
C LYS A 116 -7.08 -5.07 0.14
N CYS A 117 -6.95 -3.76 0.16
CA CYS A 117 -6.66 -2.98 1.36
C CYS A 117 -7.68 -1.84 1.51
N VAL A 118 -8.60 -1.98 2.46
CA VAL A 118 -9.56 -0.91 2.79
C VAL A 118 -8.83 0.10 3.65
N ASN A 119 -8.55 1.26 3.09
CA ASN A 119 -7.71 2.29 3.70
C ASN A 119 -8.51 3.48 4.19
N GLY A 120 -8.13 4.01 5.36
CA GLY A 120 -8.71 5.20 5.98
C GLY A 120 -10.12 4.95 6.50
N VAL A 121 -10.34 3.81 7.16
CA VAL A 121 -11.62 3.43 7.75
C VAL A 121 -11.92 4.28 8.98
N ASP A 122 -12.92 5.14 8.92
CA ASP A 122 -13.45 5.83 10.10
C ASP A 122 -14.50 4.96 10.80
N THR A 123 -14.07 4.29 11.86
CA THR A 123 -14.94 3.37 12.62
C THR A 123 -16.09 4.06 13.38
N ARG A 124 -16.10 5.39 13.48
CA ARG A 124 -17.18 6.17 14.08
C ARG A 124 -18.38 6.30 13.13
N ARG A 125 -18.12 6.22 11.82
CA ARG A 125 -19.15 6.25 10.78
C ARG A 125 -19.74 4.85 10.61
N HIS A 126 -21.01 4.70 10.95
CA HIS A 126 -21.68 3.40 10.99
C HIS A 126 -21.61 2.64 9.66
N GLU A 127 -22.00 3.28 8.56
CA GLU A 127 -22.05 2.65 7.23
C GLU A 127 -20.66 2.23 6.74
N GLU A 128 -19.67 3.10 6.94
CA GLU A 128 -18.28 2.82 6.56
C GLU A 128 -17.72 1.64 7.37
N ARG A 129 -18.01 1.61 8.67
CA ARG A 129 -17.62 0.50 9.54
C ARG A 129 -18.25 -0.83 9.11
N VAL A 130 -19.57 -0.84 8.83
CA VAL A 130 -20.28 -2.05 8.40
C VAL A 130 -19.68 -2.57 7.08
N MET A 131 -19.47 -1.69 6.12
CA MET A 131 -18.88 -2.06 4.83
C MET A 131 -17.43 -2.56 4.99
N ALA A 132 -16.62 -1.88 5.79
CA ALA A 132 -15.25 -2.30 6.05
C ALA A 132 -15.20 -3.68 6.71
N MET A 133 -16.08 -3.96 7.67
CA MET A 133 -16.16 -5.27 8.33
C MET A 133 -16.60 -6.38 7.37
N LYS A 134 -17.54 -6.10 6.47
CA LYS A 134 -17.91 -7.03 5.40
C LYS A 134 -16.69 -7.35 4.52
N LEU A 135 -15.98 -6.34 4.04
CA LEU A 135 -14.79 -6.53 3.21
C LEU A 135 -13.67 -7.29 3.96
N TYR A 136 -13.55 -7.04 5.27
CA TYR A 136 -12.60 -7.78 6.12
C TYR A 136 -12.96 -9.26 6.19
N SER A 137 -14.24 -9.61 6.37
CA SER A 137 -14.68 -11.02 6.37
C SER A 137 -14.48 -11.70 5.01
N GLU A 138 -14.47 -10.93 3.93
CA GLU A 138 -14.11 -11.37 2.57
C GLU A 138 -12.60 -11.42 2.32
N GLY A 139 -11.79 -11.17 3.35
CA GLY A 139 -10.34 -11.28 3.32
C GLY A 139 -9.58 -9.99 2.97
N ALA A 140 -10.23 -8.82 2.92
CA ALA A 140 -9.50 -7.57 2.77
C ALA A 140 -8.67 -7.21 4.01
N HIS A 141 -7.59 -6.47 3.83
CA HIS A 141 -6.83 -5.86 4.91
C HIS A 141 -7.44 -4.51 5.29
N LEU A 142 -7.47 -4.17 6.59
CA LEU A 142 -8.00 -2.90 7.06
C LEU A 142 -6.91 -1.98 7.60
N ILE A 143 -6.93 -0.73 7.17
CA ILE A 143 -6.15 0.39 7.72
C ILE A 143 -7.13 1.45 8.18
N LYS A 144 -7.09 1.80 9.46
CA LYS A 144 -7.97 2.82 10.05
C LYS A 144 -7.55 4.23 9.63
N ASP A 145 -8.51 5.15 9.62
CA ASP A 145 -8.22 6.58 9.49
C ASP A 145 -7.49 7.07 10.74
N ARG A 146 -6.24 7.50 10.54
CA ARG A 146 -5.37 8.02 11.60
C ARG A 146 -4.61 9.23 11.10
N SER A 147 -4.72 10.34 11.81
CA SER A 147 -4.00 11.58 11.48
C SER A 147 -2.47 11.39 11.44
N ILE A 148 -1.95 10.36 12.13
CA ILE A 148 -0.50 10.10 12.17
C ILE A 148 0.06 9.73 10.78
N TYR A 149 -0.71 9.10 9.89
CA TYR A 149 -0.27 8.82 8.52
C TYR A 149 0.02 10.09 7.73
N VAL A 150 -0.88 11.08 7.83
CA VAL A 150 -0.68 12.37 7.15
C VAL A 150 0.44 13.16 7.83
N LYS A 151 0.41 13.27 9.16
CA LYS A 151 1.41 14.03 9.93
C LYS A 151 2.83 13.52 9.73
N SER A 152 3.04 12.22 9.60
CA SER A 152 4.38 11.68 9.34
C SER A 152 4.87 12.07 7.95
N LEU A 153 4.04 11.89 6.91
CA LEU A 153 4.46 12.20 5.54
C LEU A 153 4.72 13.69 5.30
N THR A 154 4.00 14.60 5.97
CA THR A 154 4.29 16.04 5.89
C THR A 154 5.66 16.43 6.48
N ARG A 155 6.28 15.52 7.24
CA ARG A 155 7.64 15.68 7.79
C ARG A 155 8.68 14.85 7.03
N GLY A 156 8.33 14.27 5.90
CA GLY A 156 9.21 13.35 5.17
C GLY A 156 9.48 12.05 5.93
N GLU A 157 8.60 11.63 6.82
CA GLU A 157 8.75 10.46 7.70
C GLU A 157 7.61 9.45 7.48
N THR A 158 7.75 8.28 8.06
CA THR A 158 6.70 7.27 8.14
C THR A 158 6.22 7.09 9.59
N VAL A 159 5.14 6.34 9.80
CA VAL A 159 4.64 6.04 11.15
C VAL A 159 5.66 5.28 12.01
N PHE A 160 6.67 4.63 11.40
CA PHE A 160 7.73 3.90 12.11
C PHE A 160 8.76 4.80 12.79
N GLN A 161 8.86 6.05 12.36
CA GLN A 161 9.75 7.05 12.95
C GLN A 161 9.03 7.90 14.01
N GLN A 162 7.73 7.69 14.18
CA GLN A 162 6.89 8.45 15.12
C GLN A 162 6.77 7.76 16.49
N LYS A 163 6.79 8.58 17.55
CA LYS A 163 6.48 8.15 18.94
C LYS A 163 5.16 8.75 19.45
N ALA A 164 4.38 9.39 18.57
CA ALA A 164 3.13 10.05 18.92
C ALA A 164 1.99 9.05 19.17
N TYR A 165 0.91 9.54 19.79
CA TYR A 165 -0.31 8.76 19.99
C TYR A 165 -0.82 8.17 18.67
N GLY A 166 -1.17 6.89 18.68
CA GLY A 166 -1.66 6.15 17.51
C GLY A 166 -0.58 5.59 16.58
N SER A 167 0.72 5.92 16.80
CA SER A 167 1.80 5.41 15.94
C SER A 167 1.97 3.90 16.05
N ARG A 168 1.88 3.34 17.26
CA ARG A 168 2.03 1.89 17.49
C ARG A 168 0.93 1.08 16.80
N GLU A 169 -0.31 1.55 16.89
CA GLU A 169 -1.44 0.92 16.22
C GLU A 169 -1.31 1.01 14.69
N ALA A 170 -0.87 2.16 14.17
CA ALA A 170 -0.60 2.33 12.74
C ALA A 170 0.53 1.40 12.27
N GLN A 171 1.64 1.31 13.03
CA GLN A 171 2.72 0.36 12.76
C GLN A 171 2.22 -1.08 12.73
N ASN A 172 1.39 -1.48 13.69
CA ASN A 172 0.82 -2.83 13.74
C ASN A 172 -0.08 -3.14 12.52
N GLU A 173 -0.86 -2.16 12.07
CA GLU A 173 -1.68 -2.32 10.85
C GLU A 173 -0.80 -2.57 9.62
N ILE A 174 0.28 -1.81 9.45
CA ILE A 174 1.20 -1.97 8.33
C ILE A 174 2.03 -3.27 8.44
N ASN A 175 2.49 -3.63 9.64
CA ASN A 175 3.21 -4.89 9.86
C ASN A 175 2.35 -6.11 9.48
N ARG A 176 1.06 -6.12 9.82
CA ARG A 176 0.12 -7.17 9.38
C ARG A 176 -0.04 -7.20 7.87
N LEU A 177 0.00 -6.04 7.19
CA LEU A 177 -0.01 -5.99 5.73
C LEU A 177 1.28 -6.61 5.16
N LEU A 178 2.44 -6.29 5.73
CA LEU A 178 3.72 -6.90 5.37
C LEU A 178 3.70 -8.42 5.52
N GLU A 179 3.22 -8.92 6.67
CA GLU A 179 3.06 -10.35 6.92
C GLU A 179 2.20 -11.04 5.86
N ARG A 180 1.08 -10.40 5.47
CA ARG A 180 0.21 -10.93 4.41
C ARG A 180 0.90 -11.00 3.06
N VAL A 181 1.72 -10.01 2.72
CA VAL A 181 2.51 -10.01 1.48
C VAL A 181 3.58 -11.09 1.50
N ILE A 182 4.24 -11.30 2.65
CA ILE A 182 5.32 -12.29 2.79
C ILE A 182 4.80 -13.73 2.77
N LYS A 183 3.65 -13.98 3.40
CA LYS A 183 3.05 -15.32 3.45
C LYS A 183 2.77 -15.81 2.03
N PRO A 184 3.16 -17.04 1.68
CA PRO A 184 2.79 -17.61 0.38
C PRO A 184 1.27 -17.63 0.25
N SER A 185 0.77 -17.42 -0.97
CA SER A 185 -0.63 -17.66 -1.28
C SER A 185 -0.90 -19.14 -1.04
N ASN A 186 -1.77 -19.48 -0.09
CA ASN A 186 -2.42 -20.79 -0.12
C ASN A 186 -3.31 -20.76 -1.36
N VAL A 187 -2.76 -21.18 -2.49
CA VAL A 187 -3.56 -21.59 -3.63
C VAL A 187 -4.22 -22.87 -3.16
N SER A 188 -5.40 -22.75 -2.55
CA SER A 188 -6.31 -23.89 -2.45
C SER A 188 -6.61 -24.29 -3.89
N GLN A 189 -5.98 -25.38 -4.32
CA GLN A 189 -6.40 -26.15 -5.46
C GLN A 189 -7.85 -26.58 -5.15
N ALA A 190 -8.80 -25.81 -5.67
CA ALA A 190 -10.14 -26.29 -5.88
C ALA A 190 -10.07 -27.06 -7.20
N SER A 191 -9.82 -28.36 -7.08
CA SER A 191 -10.09 -29.38 -8.08
C SER A 191 -11.58 -29.51 -8.28
#